data_2432b2c2199d2c10bd30f10d4088c51e
#
_entry.id   2432b2c2199d2c10bd30f10d4088c51e
#
_cell.length_a   1.000
_cell.length_b   1.000
_cell.length_c   1.000
_cell.angle_alpha   90.00
_cell.angle_beta   90.00
_cell.angle_gamma   90.00
#
_symmetry.space_group_name_H-M   'P 1'
#
loop_
_entity.id
_entity.type
_entity.pdbx_description
1 polymer ?
#
loop_
_entity_poly.entity_id
_entity_poly.type
_entity_poly.pdbx_seq_one_letter_code
_entity_poly.pdbx_strand_id
1 'polypeptide(L)'
;DRSNGDFEFDYSSLPDYIYIGKEDPDNLPDNFRMLVDAHFWKERPNAYPYFIASEIEEMKEYNSPLKFIRLTYNDLTDKTLEILKQDKTAVAVLSTHHRNGVGSQRAAMHKLLAAGCDIPVILHRDYHEPDKEALQLKAAADFGTLLLDGFGDGIMLHNNDECEALVTDSYMFGILQATRSRISKTEYISCPSCGRTLYDLQTTIARIKEATSHLKGLKI
;
A
#
# COMPACT_ATOMS: atom_id res chain seq x y z
N ASP A 1 8.41 -10.43 11.21
CA ASP A 1 9.16 -11.69 11.18
C ASP A 1 8.92 -12.48 12.47
N ARG A 2 8.77 -13.79 12.39
CA ARG A 2 8.61 -14.69 13.54
C ARG A 2 9.96 -15.33 13.87
N SER A 3 10.85 -14.61 14.48
CA SER A 3 12.02 -15.21 15.13
C SER A 3 11.71 -15.44 16.61
N ASN A 4 11.77 -16.68 17.06
CA ASN A 4 11.58 -17.12 18.46
C ASN A 4 10.20 -16.84 19.10
N GLY A 5 9.13 -16.71 18.31
CA GLY A 5 7.76 -16.52 18.82
C GLY A 5 7.36 -15.08 19.12
N ASP A 6 8.28 -14.13 19.05
CA ASP A 6 8.00 -12.72 19.16
C ASP A 6 8.00 -12.05 17.78
N PHE A 7 7.12 -11.05 17.60
CA PHE A 7 7.09 -10.26 16.39
C PHE A 7 8.11 -9.12 16.50
N GLU A 8 9.16 -9.15 15.67
CA GLU A 8 10.03 -7.98 15.49
C GLU A 8 9.43 -7.01 14.48
N PHE A 9 9.24 -5.76 14.88
CA PHE A 9 8.68 -4.71 14.05
C PHE A 9 9.63 -3.53 13.92
N ASP A 10 9.87 -3.08 12.70
CA ASP A 10 10.36 -1.73 12.47
C ASP A 10 9.18 -0.76 12.49
N TYR A 11 8.93 -0.15 13.65
CA TYR A 11 7.85 0.84 13.82
C TYR A 11 7.94 2.04 12.87
N SER A 12 9.07 2.24 12.19
CA SER A 12 9.23 3.31 11.20
C SER A 12 8.59 2.99 9.86
N SER A 13 8.29 1.71 9.60
CA SER A 13 7.77 1.19 8.34
C SER A 13 6.64 0.18 8.57
N LEU A 14 5.81 0.40 9.61
CA LEU A 14 4.69 -0.47 9.92
C LEU A 14 3.56 -0.25 8.89
N PRO A 15 3.13 -1.30 8.15
CA PRO A 15 2.00 -1.20 7.25
C PRO A 15 0.69 -0.90 8.01
N ASP A 16 -0.23 -0.16 7.39
CA ASP A 16 -1.51 0.15 8.01
C ASP A 16 -2.42 -1.08 8.12
N TYR A 17 -2.31 -2.00 7.16
CA TYR A 17 -3.06 -3.26 7.11
C TYR A 17 -2.15 -4.39 6.66
N ILE A 18 -2.40 -5.59 7.20
CA ILE A 18 -1.71 -6.82 6.81
C ILE A 18 -2.74 -7.84 6.34
N TYR A 19 -2.59 -8.33 5.11
CA TYR A 19 -3.42 -9.42 4.60
C TYR A 19 -2.89 -10.76 5.11
N ILE A 20 -3.74 -11.50 5.80
CA ILE A 20 -3.41 -12.79 6.43
C ILE A 20 -4.20 -13.97 5.83
N GLY A 21 -5.09 -13.70 4.87
CA GLY A 21 -5.87 -14.72 4.20
C GLY A 21 -6.79 -15.49 5.16
N LYS A 22 -6.58 -16.79 5.24
CA LYS A 22 -7.38 -17.72 6.09
C LYS A 22 -6.82 -17.87 7.49
N GLU A 23 -5.62 -17.41 7.72
CA GLU A 23 -4.96 -17.55 9.01
C GLU A 23 -5.61 -16.59 10.02
N ASP A 24 -5.82 -17.09 11.23
CA ASP A 24 -6.34 -16.32 12.34
C ASP A 24 -5.35 -16.43 13.53
N PRO A 25 -4.26 -15.67 13.52
CA PRO A 25 -3.27 -15.74 14.57
C PRO A 25 -3.84 -15.13 15.87
N ASP A 26 -3.85 -15.94 16.93
CA ASP A 26 -4.42 -15.59 18.24
C ASP A 26 -3.66 -14.47 18.99
N ASN A 27 -2.42 -14.15 18.61
CA ASN A 27 -1.51 -13.28 19.36
C ASN A 27 -0.87 -12.19 18.50
N LEU A 28 -1.70 -11.38 17.82
CA LEU A 28 -1.18 -10.16 17.17
C LEU A 28 -1.24 -8.97 18.14
N PRO A 29 -0.25 -8.07 18.10
CA PRO A 29 -0.31 -6.83 18.86
C PRO A 29 -1.59 -6.02 18.55
N ASP A 30 -2.17 -5.36 19.55
CA ASP A 30 -3.44 -4.64 19.47
C ASP A 30 -3.47 -3.50 18.42
N ASN A 31 -2.30 -3.04 17.97
CA ASN A 31 -2.15 -1.99 16.96
C ASN A 31 -2.13 -2.49 15.51
N PHE A 32 -2.18 -3.82 15.30
CA PHE A 32 -2.23 -4.41 13.97
C PHE A 32 -3.65 -4.46 13.43
N ARG A 33 -3.80 -4.02 12.16
CA ARG A 33 -5.05 -4.14 11.42
C ARG A 33 -4.90 -5.23 10.38
N MET A 34 -5.81 -6.20 10.41
CA MET A 34 -5.76 -7.41 9.59
C MET A 34 -6.84 -7.42 8.54
N LEU A 35 -6.49 -7.88 7.34
CA LEU A 35 -7.44 -8.25 6.30
C LEU A 35 -7.54 -9.77 6.27
N VAL A 36 -8.73 -10.29 6.54
CA VAL A 36 -9.05 -11.72 6.62
C VAL A 36 -10.04 -12.06 5.52
N ASP A 37 -9.83 -13.17 4.81
CA ASP A 37 -10.80 -13.63 3.80
C ASP A 37 -12.22 -13.68 4.40
N ALA A 38 -13.20 -13.13 3.70
CA ALA A 38 -14.55 -12.88 4.25
C ALA A 38 -15.17 -14.10 4.90
N HIS A 39 -15.05 -15.29 4.30
CA HIS A 39 -15.59 -16.54 4.84
C HIS A 39 -14.95 -17.02 6.15
N PHE A 40 -13.73 -16.53 6.47
CA PHE A 40 -13.00 -16.86 7.71
C PHE A 40 -13.03 -15.72 8.72
N TRP A 41 -13.51 -14.55 8.30
CA TRP A 41 -13.59 -13.37 9.14
C TRP A 41 -14.55 -13.56 10.30
N LYS A 42 -14.12 -13.13 11.48
CA LYS A 42 -14.93 -13.02 12.68
C LYS A 42 -14.93 -11.58 13.15
N GLU A 43 -16.08 -11.11 13.63
CA GLU A 43 -16.21 -9.77 14.16
C GLU A 43 -15.31 -9.62 15.41
N ARG A 44 -14.25 -8.84 15.26
CA ARG A 44 -13.33 -8.50 16.35
C ARG A 44 -12.61 -7.17 16.02
N PRO A 45 -12.09 -6.48 17.05
CA PRO A 45 -11.29 -5.26 16.83
C PRO A 45 -10.12 -5.51 15.88
N ASN A 46 -9.86 -4.53 15.00
CA ASN A 46 -8.72 -4.53 14.07
C ASN A 46 -8.68 -5.67 13.03
N ALA A 47 -9.77 -6.42 12.84
CA ALA A 47 -9.93 -7.38 11.77
C ALA A 47 -11.03 -6.95 10.80
N TYR A 48 -10.73 -6.95 9.51
CA TYR A 48 -11.62 -6.48 8.46
C TYR A 48 -11.81 -7.57 7.40
N PRO A 49 -13.04 -7.78 6.90
CA PRO A 49 -13.29 -8.79 5.88
C PRO A 49 -12.72 -8.37 4.52
N TYR A 50 -12.09 -9.32 3.84
CA TYR A 50 -11.53 -9.18 2.52
C TYR A 50 -12.29 -10.09 1.54
N PHE A 51 -12.93 -9.48 0.56
CA PHE A 51 -13.79 -10.12 -0.44
C PHE A 51 -13.07 -10.23 -1.79
N ILE A 52 -13.51 -11.19 -2.59
CA ILE A 52 -13.23 -11.24 -4.02
C ILE A 52 -14.45 -10.75 -4.82
N ALA A 53 -14.27 -10.46 -6.10
CA ALA A 53 -15.30 -9.85 -6.94
C ALA A 53 -16.64 -10.62 -6.96
N SER A 54 -16.59 -11.95 -6.90
CA SER A 54 -17.79 -12.81 -6.88
C SER A 54 -18.64 -12.69 -5.60
N GLU A 55 -18.05 -12.19 -4.53
CA GLU A 55 -18.66 -12.07 -3.19
C GLU A 55 -19.24 -10.67 -2.94
N ILE A 56 -19.27 -9.80 -3.94
CA ILE A 56 -19.65 -8.39 -3.77
C ILE A 56 -21.08 -8.24 -3.19
N GLU A 57 -22.01 -9.13 -3.54
CA GLU A 57 -23.38 -9.07 -3.04
C GLU A 57 -23.49 -9.49 -1.56
N GLU A 58 -22.53 -10.29 -1.08
CA GLU A 58 -22.49 -10.75 0.30
C GLU A 58 -21.97 -9.65 1.25
N MET A 59 -21.25 -8.66 0.75
CA MET A 59 -20.67 -7.58 1.57
C MET A 59 -21.71 -6.91 2.50
N LYS A 60 -22.96 -6.79 2.06
CA LYS A 60 -24.06 -6.19 2.84
C LYS A 60 -24.41 -6.96 4.12
N GLU A 61 -24.07 -8.27 4.17
CA GLU A 61 -24.38 -9.17 5.29
C GLU A 61 -23.35 -9.02 6.42
N TYR A 62 -22.21 -8.38 6.15
CA TYR A 62 -21.12 -8.23 7.09
C TYR A 62 -21.19 -6.89 7.82
N ASN A 63 -21.23 -6.94 9.14
CA ASN A 63 -21.18 -5.75 9.99
C ASN A 63 -19.71 -5.40 10.31
N SER A 64 -19.08 -4.61 9.45
CA SER A 64 -17.72 -4.15 9.63
C SER A 64 -17.58 -2.67 9.25
N PRO A 65 -16.79 -1.88 9.98
CA PRO A 65 -16.57 -0.46 9.67
C PRO A 65 -15.82 -0.24 8.35
N LEU A 66 -15.05 -1.22 7.91
CA LEU A 66 -14.38 -1.25 6.60
C LEU A 66 -14.51 -2.65 6.00
N LYS A 67 -14.72 -2.71 4.70
CA LYS A 67 -14.85 -3.94 3.90
C LYS A 67 -13.96 -3.81 2.68
N PHE A 68 -12.98 -4.67 2.56
CA PHE A 68 -12.04 -4.63 1.45
C PHE A 68 -12.48 -5.60 0.36
N ILE A 69 -12.50 -5.16 -0.88
CA ILE A 69 -12.89 -6.01 -2.01
C ILE A 69 -11.88 -5.94 -3.14
N ARG A 70 -11.34 -7.10 -3.55
CA ARG A 70 -10.43 -7.22 -4.67
C ARG A 70 -11.20 -7.24 -5.98
N LEU A 71 -10.89 -6.29 -6.85
CA LEU A 71 -11.53 -6.07 -8.14
C LEU A 71 -10.49 -5.88 -9.24
N THR A 72 -10.84 -6.30 -10.44
CA THR A 72 -10.13 -5.95 -11.68
C THR A 72 -10.96 -4.97 -12.51
N TYR A 73 -10.41 -4.46 -13.61
CA TYR A 73 -11.16 -3.61 -14.55
C TYR A 73 -12.45 -4.28 -15.04
N ASN A 74 -12.42 -5.60 -15.28
CA ASN A 74 -13.56 -6.34 -15.81
C ASN A 74 -14.69 -6.53 -14.78
N ASP A 75 -14.35 -6.51 -13.48
CA ASP A 75 -15.32 -6.67 -12.40
C ASP A 75 -16.11 -5.39 -12.13
N LEU A 76 -15.67 -4.24 -12.65
CA LEU A 76 -16.35 -2.95 -12.51
C LEU A 76 -17.56 -2.86 -13.45
N THR A 77 -18.53 -3.73 -13.31
CA THR A 77 -19.83 -3.67 -14.02
C THR A 77 -20.71 -2.56 -13.43
N ASP A 78 -21.77 -2.17 -14.15
CA ASP A 78 -22.71 -1.18 -13.64
C ASP A 78 -23.29 -1.60 -12.29
N LYS A 79 -23.63 -2.89 -12.13
CA LYS A 79 -24.10 -3.46 -10.87
C LYS A 79 -23.08 -3.35 -9.75
N THR A 80 -21.82 -3.69 -10.03
CA THR A 80 -20.71 -3.57 -9.07
C THR A 80 -20.56 -2.12 -8.62
N LEU A 81 -20.57 -1.19 -9.57
CA LEU A 81 -20.43 0.25 -9.29
C LEU A 81 -21.58 0.79 -8.44
N GLU A 82 -22.80 0.31 -8.67
CA GLU A 82 -23.96 0.70 -7.84
C GLU A 82 -23.83 0.20 -6.39
N ILE A 83 -23.42 -1.04 -6.19
CA ILE A 83 -23.18 -1.60 -4.85
C ILE A 83 -22.11 -0.80 -4.12
N LEU A 84 -20.98 -0.55 -4.79
CA LEU A 84 -19.86 0.20 -4.21
C LEU A 84 -20.25 1.63 -3.82
N LYS A 85 -21.07 2.31 -4.60
CA LYS A 85 -21.57 3.67 -4.28
C LYS A 85 -22.46 3.70 -3.04
N GLN A 86 -23.21 2.63 -2.83
CA GLN A 86 -24.15 2.53 -1.70
C GLN A 86 -23.46 2.15 -0.40
N ASP A 87 -22.40 1.34 -0.46
CA ASP A 87 -21.65 0.90 0.73
C ASP A 87 -20.48 1.84 1.04
N LYS A 88 -20.70 2.76 1.99
CA LYS A 88 -19.68 3.72 2.43
C LYS A 88 -18.53 3.10 3.24
N THR A 89 -18.64 1.82 3.56
CA THR A 89 -17.58 1.07 4.24
C THR A 89 -16.66 0.32 3.26
N ALA A 90 -17.00 0.33 1.97
CA ALA A 90 -16.24 -0.37 0.92
C ALA A 90 -14.91 0.32 0.63
N VAL A 91 -13.86 -0.49 0.50
CA VAL A 91 -12.52 -0.12 0.03
C VAL A 91 -12.16 -1.04 -1.13
N ALA A 92 -11.94 -0.49 -2.31
CA ALA A 92 -11.53 -1.29 -3.45
C ALA A 92 -10.03 -1.62 -3.41
N VAL A 93 -9.68 -2.89 -3.56
CA VAL A 93 -8.32 -3.36 -3.82
C VAL A 93 -8.20 -3.67 -5.31
N LEU A 94 -7.70 -2.70 -6.06
CA LEU A 94 -7.67 -2.75 -7.52
C LEU A 94 -6.49 -3.55 -8.03
N SER A 95 -6.75 -4.76 -8.46
CA SER A 95 -5.78 -5.74 -8.94
C SER A 95 -5.76 -5.83 -10.47
N THR A 96 -4.70 -6.37 -11.04
CA THR A 96 -4.63 -6.66 -12.48
C THR A 96 -3.65 -7.78 -12.78
N HIS A 97 -4.01 -8.63 -13.74
CA HIS A 97 -3.13 -9.63 -14.34
C HIS A 97 -2.79 -9.28 -15.81
N HIS A 98 -3.17 -8.07 -16.25
CA HIS A 98 -2.92 -7.62 -17.60
C HIS A 98 -1.43 -7.31 -17.80
N ARG A 99 -0.88 -7.64 -18.99
CA ARG A 99 0.52 -7.34 -19.32
C ARG A 99 0.87 -5.86 -19.16
N ASN A 100 -0.03 -4.97 -19.59
CA ASN A 100 0.04 -3.54 -19.30
C ASN A 100 -0.80 -3.23 -18.03
N GLY A 101 -0.24 -3.54 -16.88
CA GLY A 101 -0.95 -3.39 -15.60
C GLY A 101 -1.27 -1.96 -15.26
N VAL A 102 -0.34 -1.03 -15.50
CA VAL A 102 -0.55 0.42 -15.28
C VAL A 102 -1.72 0.92 -16.12
N GLY A 103 -1.76 0.57 -17.41
CA GLY A 103 -2.85 0.95 -18.30
C GLY A 103 -4.20 0.37 -17.86
N SER A 104 -4.22 -0.89 -17.43
CA SER A 104 -5.43 -1.55 -16.93
C SER A 104 -5.96 -0.90 -15.66
N GLN A 105 -5.09 -0.64 -14.67
CA GLN A 105 -5.49 0.02 -13.41
C GLN A 105 -5.90 1.49 -13.67
N ARG A 106 -5.19 2.21 -14.55
CA ARG A 106 -5.61 3.56 -14.97
C ARG A 106 -7.00 3.57 -15.58
N ALA A 107 -7.29 2.64 -16.49
CA ALA A 107 -8.62 2.52 -17.09
C ALA A 107 -9.70 2.23 -16.04
N ALA A 108 -9.38 1.40 -15.04
CA ALA A 108 -10.29 1.12 -13.93
C ALA A 108 -10.55 2.37 -13.08
N MET A 109 -9.52 3.16 -12.76
CA MET A 109 -9.68 4.44 -12.05
C MET A 109 -10.57 5.42 -12.83
N HIS A 110 -10.34 5.56 -14.13
CA HIS A 110 -11.21 6.39 -14.97
C HIS A 110 -12.66 5.88 -15.02
N LYS A 111 -12.87 4.57 -14.97
CA LYS A 111 -14.22 3.97 -14.93
C LYS A 111 -14.93 4.30 -13.62
N LEU A 112 -14.24 4.21 -12.48
CA LEU A 112 -14.76 4.62 -11.17
C LEU A 112 -15.12 6.11 -11.16
N LEU A 113 -14.23 6.99 -11.64
CA LEU A 113 -14.46 8.42 -11.73
C LEU A 113 -15.65 8.75 -12.64
N ALA A 114 -15.70 8.17 -13.83
CA ALA A 114 -16.80 8.41 -14.80
C ALA A 114 -18.15 7.95 -14.24
N ALA A 115 -18.16 6.90 -13.41
CA ALA A 115 -19.34 6.45 -12.72
C ALA A 115 -19.73 7.31 -11.50
N GLY A 116 -18.88 8.24 -11.07
CA GLY A 116 -19.07 8.98 -9.82
C GLY A 116 -18.98 8.08 -8.58
N CYS A 117 -18.14 7.04 -8.63
CA CYS A 117 -17.89 6.13 -7.52
C CYS A 117 -16.66 6.62 -6.74
N ASP A 118 -16.92 7.32 -5.64
CA ASP A 118 -15.91 7.93 -4.78
C ASP A 118 -15.67 7.06 -3.54
N ILE A 119 -14.99 5.93 -3.75
CA ILE A 119 -14.56 5.02 -2.69
C ILE A 119 -13.05 4.99 -2.61
N PRO A 120 -12.45 4.71 -1.43
CA PRO A 120 -11.01 4.53 -1.32
C PRO A 120 -10.52 3.37 -2.19
N VAL A 121 -9.37 3.57 -2.86
CA VAL A 121 -8.78 2.59 -3.77
C VAL A 121 -7.35 2.28 -3.37
N ILE A 122 -7.06 1.01 -3.10
CA ILE A 122 -5.73 0.47 -2.91
C ILE A 122 -5.27 -0.14 -4.23
N LEU A 123 -4.16 0.33 -4.77
CA LEU A 123 -3.53 -0.27 -5.95
C LEU A 123 -2.80 -1.56 -5.53
N HIS A 124 -3.14 -2.68 -6.16
CA HIS A 124 -2.57 -3.98 -5.82
C HIS A 124 -1.81 -4.59 -7.00
N ARG A 125 -0.61 -5.14 -6.71
CA ARG A 125 0.21 -5.87 -7.68
C ARG A 125 0.78 -7.15 -7.08
N ASP A 126 0.72 -8.22 -7.87
CA ASP A 126 1.41 -9.48 -7.61
C ASP A 126 2.65 -9.59 -8.49
N TYR A 127 3.78 -9.94 -7.88
CA TYR A 127 5.06 -10.17 -8.55
C TYR A 127 5.58 -11.57 -8.22
N HIS A 128 6.46 -12.04 -9.10
CA HIS A 128 7.34 -13.20 -8.94
C HIS A 128 8.75 -12.74 -9.29
N GLU A 129 9.37 -11.97 -8.44
CA GLU A 129 10.65 -11.34 -8.73
C GLU A 129 11.64 -11.62 -7.59
N PRO A 130 12.58 -12.56 -7.80
CA PRO A 130 13.58 -12.89 -6.79
C PRO A 130 14.68 -11.81 -6.67
N ASP A 131 14.89 -11.01 -7.73
CA ASP A 131 15.86 -9.91 -7.70
C ASP A 131 15.24 -8.69 -7.02
N LYS A 132 15.84 -8.28 -5.89
CA LYS A 132 15.35 -7.16 -5.08
C LYS A 132 15.38 -5.82 -5.82
N GLU A 133 16.40 -5.57 -6.65
CA GLU A 133 16.52 -4.34 -7.42
C GLU A 133 15.48 -4.30 -8.56
N ALA A 134 15.31 -5.41 -9.26
CA ALA A 134 14.29 -5.54 -10.29
C ALA A 134 12.87 -5.38 -9.71
N LEU A 135 12.59 -5.94 -8.53
CA LEU A 135 11.33 -5.76 -7.83
C LEU A 135 11.08 -4.29 -7.52
N GLN A 136 12.09 -3.61 -6.95
CA GLN A 136 12.00 -2.19 -6.61
C GLN A 136 11.70 -1.33 -7.83
N LEU A 137 12.40 -1.56 -8.93
CA LEU A 137 12.21 -0.82 -10.18
C LEU A 137 10.82 -1.05 -10.79
N LYS A 138 10.36 -2.32 -10.83
CA LYS A 138 9.03 -2.67 -11.34
C LYS A 138 7.92 -2.05 -10.48
N ALA A 139 8.00 -2.20 -9.17
CA ALA A 139 7.03 -1.65 -8.25
C ALA A 139 6.99 -0.12 -8.32
N ALA A 140 8.16 0.54 -8.38
CA ALA A 140 8.24 1.99 -8.52
C ALA A 140 7.62 2.49 -9.84
N ALA A 141 7.85 1.79 -10.95
CA ALA A 141 7.26 2.13 -12.24
C ALA A 141 5.74 1.93 -12.25
N ASP A 142 5.25 0.83 -11.68
CA ASP A 142 3.84 0.48 -11.68
C ASP A 142 3.02 1.40 -10.74
N PHE A 143 3.39 1.48 -9.46
CA PHE A 143 2.67 2.28 -8.48
C PHE A 143 2.96 3.78 -8.62
N GLY A 144 4.24 4.13 -8.79
CA GLY A 144 4.66 5.53 -8.84
C GLY A 144 3.98 6.30 -9.96
N THR A 145 3.82 5.69 -11.13
CA THR A 145 3.13 6.31 -12.27
C THR A 145 1.68 6.67 -11.94
N LEU A 146 0.94 5.76 -11.29
CA LEU A 146 -0.46 5.99 -10.94
C LEU A 146 -0.61 6.99 -9.79
N LEU A 147 0.24 6.89 -8.76
CA LEU A 147 0.21 7.81 -7.63
C LEU A 147 0.57 9.26 -8.04
N LEU A 148 1.51 9.45 -8.97
CA LEU A 148 1.85 10.76 -9.52
C LEU A 148 0.72 11.36 -10.36
N ASP A 149 -0.12 10.54 -10.98
CA ASP A 149 -1.34 10.96 -11.66
C ASP A 149 -2.49 11.27 -10.68
N GLY A 150 -2.28 11.08 -9.38
CA GLY A 150 -3.30 11.27 -8.34
C GLY A 150 -4.28 10.10 -8.20
N PHE A 151 -3.92 8.92 -8.67
CA PHE A 151 -4.74 7.72 -8.56
C PHE A 151 -4.29 6.83 -7.40
N GLY A 152 -5.25 6.35 -6.60
CA GLY A 152 -5.05 5.44 -5.49
C GLY A 152 -4.78 6.13 -4.16
N ASP A 153 -5.40 5.60 -3.11
CA ASP A 153 -5.29 6.07 -1.72
C ASP A 153 -4.31 5.21 -0.91
N GLY A 154 -3.84 4.12 -1.49
CA GLY A 154 -2.87 3.21 -0.90
C GLY A 154 -2.30 2.24 -1.93
N ILE A 155 -1.28 1.49 -1.50
CA ILE A 155 -0.65 0.45 -2.31
C ILE A 155 -0.54 -0.85 -1.52
N MET A 156 -0.64 -1.97 -2.22
CA MET A 156 -0.47 -3.32 -1.71
C MET A 156 0.40 -4.12 -2.67
N LEU A 157 1.49 -4.66 -2.18
CA LEU A 157 2.43 -5.45 -2.97
C LEU A 157 2.55 -6.86 -2.41
N HIS A 158 2.42 -7.84 -3.27
CA HIS A 158 2.69 -9.24 -2.98
C HIS A 158 3.77 -9.76 -3.92
N ASN A 159 4.77 -10.45 -3.41
CA ASN A 159 5.88 -11.01 -4.20
C ASN A 159 6.08 -12.52 -3.95
N ASN A 160 5.01 -13.25 -3.82
CA ASN A 160 4.98 -14.73 -3.74
C ASN A 160 6.14 -15.33 -2.93
N ASP A 161 6.43 -14.77 -1.76
CA ASP A 161 7.47 -15.18 -0.82
C ASP A 161 8.92 -15.17 -1.36
N GLU A 162 9.15 -14.53 -2.52
CA GLU A 162 10.49 -14.39 -3.12
C GLU A 162 11.40 -13.38 -2.38
N CYS A 163 10.81 -12.51 -1.55
CA CYS A 163 11.53 -11.54 -0.73
C CYS A 163 10.93 -11.46 0.68
N GLU A 164 11.76 -11.10 1.65
CA GLU A 164 11.32 -10.83 3.00
C GLU A 164 10.29 -9.67 3.04
N ALA A 165 9.25 -9.81 3.86
CA ALA A 165 8.19 -8.80 3.98
C ALA A 165 8.73 -7.40 4.31
N LEU A 166 9.72 -7.29 5.20
CA LEU A 166 10.37 -6.01 5.55
C LEU A 166 11.00 -5.31 4.35
N VAL A 167 11.51 -6.06 3.37
CA VAL A 167 12.09 -5.49 2.15
C VAL A 167 11.00 -4.91 1.28
N THR A 168 9.90 -5.65 1.07
CA THR A 168 8.76 -5.19 0.27
C THR A 168 8.09 -3.99 0.91
N ASP A 169 7.90 -3.98 2.23
CA ASP A 169 7.37 -2.85 2.98
C ASP A 169 8.25 -1.60 2.83
N SER A 170 9.57 -1.76 2.96
CA SER A 170 10.51 -0.65 2.76
C SER A 170 10.41 -0.03 1.37
N TYR A 171 10.22 -0.85 0.32
CA TYR A 171 10.02 -0.35 -1.05
C TYR A 171 8.70 0.38 -1.20
N MET A 172 7.60 -0.15 -0.66
CA MET A 172 6.30 0.50 -0.67
C MET A 172 6.34 1.87 0.00
N PHE A 173 6.92 1.98 1.20
CA PHE A 173 7.09 3.26 1.89
C PHE A 173 8.00 4.22 1.11
N GLY A 174 9.05 3.71 0.46
CA GLY A 174 9.91 4.50 -0.42
C GLY A 174 9.16 5.08 -1.62
N ILE A 175 8.30 4.30 -2.26
CA ILE A 175 7.46 4.73 -3.39
C ILE A 175 6.46 5.80 -2.94
N LEU A 176 5.75 5.56 -1.82
CA LEU A 176 4.79 6.52 -1.26
C LEU A 176 5.47 7.86 -0.91
N GLN A 177 6.69 7.82 -0.38
CA GLN A 177 7.45 9.03 -0.07
C GLN A 177 7.94 9.75 -1.34
N ALA A 178 8.45 9.01 -2.32
CA ALA A 178 8.93 9.58 -3.59
C ALA A 178 7.81 10.27 -4.38
N THR A 179 6.60 9.71 -4.33
CA THR A 179 5.40 10.27 -4.96
C THR A 179 4.69 11.32 -4.11
N ARG A 180 5.19 11.60 -2.92
CA ARG A 180 4.58 12.54 -1.96
C ARG A 180 3.20 12.12 -1.43
N SER A 181 2.81 10.89 -1.64
CA SER A 181 1.56 10.34 -1.13
C SER A 181 1.60 10.13 0.39
N ARG A 182 2.79 9.78 0.93
CA ARG A 182 3.02 9.64 2.38
C ARG A 182 4.47 9.93 2.72
N ILE A 183 4.70 10.75 3.74
CA ILE A 183 6.04 11.05 4.26
C ILE A 183 6.25 10.26 5.55
N SER A 184 7.08 9.22 5.50
CA SER A 184 7.40 8.35 6.65
C SER A 184 8.78 8.64 7.26
N LYS A 185 9.73 9.10 6.46
CA LYS A 185 11.11 9.41 6.86
C LYS A 185 11.40 10.89 6.62
N THR A 186 12.33 11.46 7.40
CA THR A 186 12.82 12.81 7.13
C THR A 186 13.53 12.86 5.78
N GLU A 187 13.13 13.78 4.94
CA GLU A 187 13.69 14.01 3.61
C GLU A 187 14.72 15.13 3.68
N TYR A 188 15.96 14.82 3.31
CA TYR A 188 17.04 15.80 3.25
C TYR A 188 17.22 16.24 1.80
N ILE A 189 16.97 17.53 1.54
CA ILE A 189 17.15 18.12 0.21
C ILE A 189 18.34 19.04 0.28
N SER A 190 19.45 18.64 -0.33
CA SER A 190 20.67 19.42 -0.36
C SER A 190 21.05 19.80 -1.79
N CYS A 191 21.58 21.00 -1.95
CA CYS A 191 22.19 21.42 -3.19
C CYS A 191 23.43 20.54 -3.48
N PRO A 192 23.66 20.07 -4.73
CA PRO A 192 24.83 19.27 -5.08
C PRO A 192 26.16 20.04 -5.01
N SER A 193 26.13 21.33 -4.64
CA SER A 193 27.26 22.25 -4.65
C SER A 193 27.57 22.84 -6.03
N CYS A 194 28.21 23.98 -6.02
CA CYS A 194 28.78 24.62 -7.22
C CYS A 194 30.23 25.02 -6.93
N GLY A 195 31.01 25.30 -7.97
CA GLY A 195 32.44 25.67 -7.84
C GLY A 195 32.71 26.93 -7.01
N ARG A 196 31.71 27.59 -6.45
CA ARG A 196 31.81 28.74 -5.54
C ARG A 196 31.64 28.41 -4.08
N THR A 197 31.36 27.13 -3.75
CA THR A 197 31.18 26.69 -2.36
C THR A 197 32.57 26.60 -1.69
N LEU A 198 32.78 27.42 -0.66
CA LEU A 198 34.04 27.54 0.05
C LEU A 198 34.15 26.62 1.29
N TYR A 199 33.18 25.77 1.54
CA TYR A 199 33.17 24.83 2.66
C TYR A 199 32.79 23.42 2.19
N ASP A 200 33.18 22.43 3.00
CA ASP A 200 32.81 21.03 2.73
C ASP A 200 31.33 20.78 3.00
N LEU A 201 30.57 20.76 1.90
CA LEU A 201 29.12 20.54 1.95
C LEU A 201 28.78 19.13 2.43
N GLN A 202 29.56 18.11 2.07
CA GLN A 202 29.28 16.72 2.45
C GLN A 202 29.38 16.55 3.97
N THR A 203 30.45 17.04 4.57
CA THR A 203 30.63 17.04 6.03
C THR A 203 29.52 17.83 6.74
N THR A 204 29.13 18.98 6.18
CA THR A 204 28.04 19.79 6.74
C THR A 204 26.70 19.06 6.71
N ILE A 205 26.37 18.41 5.59
CA ILE A 205 25.14 17.60 5.45
C ILE A 205 25.16 16.42 6.41
N ALA A 206 26.30 15.72 6.54
CA ALA A 206 26.44 14.60 7.47
C ALA A 206 26.16 15.03 8.92
N ARG A 207 26.71 16.16 9.36
CA ARG A 207 26.46 16.72 10.71
C ARG A 207 25.00 17.11 10.92
N ILE A 208 24.34 17.70 9.92
CA ILE A 208 22.92 18.04 9.99
C ILE A 208 22.09 16.76 10.12
N LYS A 209 22.37 15.74 9.29
CA LYS A 209 21.67 14.45 9.36
C LYS A 209 21.82 13.79 10.73
N GLU A 210 23.04 13.79 11.28
CA GLU A 210 23.31 13.24 12.61
C GLU A 210 22.51 13.99 13.70
N ALA A 211 22.56 15.32 13.70
CA ALA A 211 21.89 16.18 14.69
C ALA A 211 20.36 16.07 14.60
N THR A 212 19.80 15.75 13.43
CA THR A 212 18.35 15.69 13.16
C THR A 212 17.80 14.28 12.95
N SER A 213 18.61 13.25 13.17
CA SER A 213 18.25 11.84 12.97
C SER A 213 17.02 11.38 13.78
N HIS A 214 16.77 12.01 14.92
CA HIS A 214 15.63 11.76 15.80
C HIS A 214 14.30 12.33 15.26
N LEU A 215 14.35 13.23 14.28
CA LEU A 215 13.17 13.83 13.66
C LEU A 215 12.62 12.92 12.59
N LYS A 216 11.29 12.75 12.55
CA LYS A 216 10.61 11.92 11.55
C LYS A 216 9.56 12.74 10.80
N GLY A 217 9.39 12.43 9.51
CA GLY A 217 8.33 13.03 8.68
C GLY A 217 8.54 14.49 8.33
N LEU A 218 9.77 15.02 8.44
CA LEU A 218 10.10 16.40 8.12
C LEU A 218 10.83 16.50 6.78
N LYS A 219 10.81 17.70 6.23
CA LYS A 219 11.61 18.10 5.07
C LYS A 219 12.66 19.11 5.53
N ILE A 220 13.93 18.77 5.40
CA ILE A 220 15.08 19.57 5.84
C ILE A 220 15.95 19.93 4.64
#